data_bb2d7ebe05d3253de8febf5b013bb18c
#
_entry.id   bb2d7ebe05d3253de8febf5b013bb18c
#
_cell.length_a   1.000
_cell.length_b   1.000
_cell.length_c   1.000
_cell.angle_alpha   90.00
_cell.angle_beta   90.00
_cell.angle_gamma   90.00
#
_symmetry.space_group_name_H-M   'P 1'
#
loop_
_entity.id
_entity.type
_entity.pdbx_description
1 polymer ?
#
loop_
_entity_poly.entity_id
_entity_poly.type
_entity_poly.pdbx_seq_one_letter_code
_entity_poly.pdbx_strand_id
1 'polypeptide(L)'
;MKNTKKYFVLLIFIVAFSAFIIFAGGIIKGKILPADGASQVWAISSSDTLKAAISQGIFEISNVKQGTYKIYIDAIDPYRDVVRDGIQVSENGTVDLGEIQLSK
;
A
#
# COMPACT_ATOMS: atom_id res chain seq x y z
N MET A 1 -37.70 -24.94 -20.26
CA MET A 1 -36.30 -25.27 -20.60
C MET A 1 -35.50 -24.12 -21.15
N LYS A 2 -36.04 -23.28 -22.00
CA LYS A 2 -35.32 -22.14 -22.54
C LYS A 2 -34.94 -21.12 -21.47
N ASN A 3 -35.68 -21.05 -20.40
CA ASN A 3 -35.45 -20.08 -19.32
C ASN A 3 -34.30 -20.41 -18.41
N THR A 4 -33.86 -21.67 -18.38
CA THR A 4 -32.80 -22.14 -17.49
C THR A 4 -31.45 -21.49 -17.82
N LYS A 5 -31.13 -21.33 -19.09
CA LYS A 5 -29.89 -20.69 -19.53
C LYS A 5 -29.87 -19.20 -19.16
N LYS A 6 -31.00 -18.56 -19.22
CA LYS A 6 -31.14 -17.15 -18.92
C LYS A 6 -30.85 -16.85 -17.45
N TYR A 7 -31.37 -17.67 -16.57
CA TYR A 7 -31.13 -17.52 -15.13
C TYR A 7 -29.70 -17.86 -14.74
N PHE A 8 -29.09 -18.80 -15.41
CA PHE A 8 -27.71 -19.18 -15.16
C PHE A 8 -26.73 -18.04 -15.47
N VAL A 9 -26.94 -17.34 -16.57
CA VAL A 9 -26.09 -16.19 -16.93
C VAL A 9 -26.25 -15.05 -15.93
N LEU A 10 -27.44 -14.80 -15.44
CA LEU A 10 -27.68 -13.78 -14.45
C LEU A 10 -26.98 -14.08 -13.14
N LEU A 11 -26.95 -15.34 -12.72
CA LEU A 11 -26.28 -15.77 -11.52
C LEU A 11 -24.76 -15.52 -11.61
N ILE A 12 -24.14 -15.83 -12.71
CA ILE A 12 -22.72 -15.59 -12.93
C ILE A 12 -22.40 -14.11 -12.86
N PHE A 13 -23.24 -13.27 -13.42
CA PHE A 13 -23.05 -11.82 -13.40
C PHE A 13 -23.08 -11.27 -11.97
N ILE A 14 -23.96 -11.75 -11.12
CA ILE A 14 -24.04 -11.32 -9.72
C ILE A 14 -22.77 -11.71 -8.95
N VAL A 15 -22.26 -12.91 -9.17
CA VAL A 15 -21.02 -13.38 -8.51
C VAL A 15 -19.82 -12.51 -8.92
N ALA A 16 -19.71 -12.17 -10.20
CA ALA A 16 -18.63 -11.31 -10.68
C ALA A 16 -18.70 -9.91 -10.08
N PHE A 17 -19.90 -9.36 -9.89
CA PHE A 17 -20.07 -8.05 -9.29
C PHE A 17 -19.67 -8.03 -7.81
N SER A 18 -19.99 -9.06 -7.05
CA SER A 18 -19.66 -9.11 -5.63
C SER A 18 -18.16 -9.19 -5.38
N ALA A 19 -17.36 -9.67 -6.33
CA ALA A 19 -15.91 -9.72 -6.21
C ALA A 19 -15.26 -8.33 -6.19
N PHE A 20 -15.94 -7.30 -6.68
CA PHE A 20 -15.44 -5.93 -6.70
C PHE A 20 -15.43 -5.24 -5.32
N ILE A 21 -16.13 -5.79 -4.35
CA ILE A 21 -16.31 -5.14 -3.04
C ILE A 21 -15.10 -5.37 -2.11
N ILE A 22 -14.14 -6.20 -2.51
CA ILE A 22 -13.05 -6.65 -1.64
C ILE A 22 -11.92 -5.61 -1.50
N PHE A 23 -11.80 -4.64 -2.42
CA PHE A 23 -10.72 -3.67 -2.40
C PHE A 23 -11.14 -2.39 -1.67
N ALA A 24 -10.80 -2.31 -0.38
CA ALA A 24 -11.00 -1.12 0.43
C ALA A 24 -9.67 -0.74 1.06
N GLY A 25 -9.47 0.56 1.28
CA GLY A 25 -8.30 1.08 1.96
C GLY A 25 -7.36 1.84 1.05
N GLY A 26 -6.49 2.63 1.67
CA GLY A 26 -5.52 3.45 0.97
C GLY A 26 -4.21 2.71 0.69
N ILE A 27 -3.34 3.39 -0.04
CA ILE A 27 -2.04 2.87 -0.44
C ILE A 27 -0.98 3.94 -0.17
N ILE A 28 0.13 3.55 0.43
CA ILE A 28 1.33 4.38 0.53
C ILE A 28 2.44 3.68 -0.24
N LYS A 29 3.05 4.36 -1.20
CA LYS A 29 4.08 3.77 -2.03
C LYS A 29 5.23 4.72 -2.26
N GLY A 30 6.37 4.18 -2.69
CA GLY A 30 7.54 4.98 -2.99
C GLY A 30 8.68 4.14 -3.53
N LYS A 31 9.76 4.84 -3.85
CA LYS A 31 10.97 4.22 -4.39
C LYS A 31 12.18 4.70 -3.61
N ILE A 32 13.01 3.77 -3.23
CA ILE A 32 14.23 4.03 -2.47
C ILE A 32 15.44 3.98 -3.40
N LEU A 33 16.33 4.93 -3.26
CA LEU A 33 17.60 4.94 -4.00
C LEU A 33 18.77 5.02 -3.01
N PRO A 34 19.77 4.16 -3.12
CA PRO A 34 19.87 3.07 -4.08
C PRO A 34 18.88 1.93 -3.77
N ALA A 35 18.60 1.13 -4.77
CA ALA A 35 17.52 0.11 -4.69
C ALA A 35 17.74 -0.93 -3.58
N ASP A 36 18.98 -1.19 -3.22
CA ASP A 36 19.33 -2.17 -2.20
C ASP A 36 19.67 -1.54 -0.84
N GLY A 37 19.39 -0.25 -0.67
CA GLY A 37 19.82 0.51 0.51
C GLY A 37 18.92 0.38 1.73
N ALA A 38 17.75 -0.22 1.60
CA ALA A 38 16.81 -0.36 2.71
C ALA A 38 16.09 -1.70 2.64
N SER A 39 15.66 -2.21 3.81
CA SER A 39 15.06 -3.54 3.93
C SER A 39 13.56 -3.49 4.06
N GLN A 40 13.01 -2.53 4.78
CA GLN A 40 11.58 -2.46 5.03
C GLN A 40 11.15 -1.04 5.36
N VAL A 41 9.84 -0.82 5.26
CA VAL A 41 9.24 0.46 5.58
C VAL A 41 8.10 0.24 6.56
N TRP A 42 7.94 1.19 7.48
CA TRP A 42 6.88 1.20 8.49
C TRP A 42 6.01 2.42 8.29
N ALA A 43 4.71 2.24 8.46
CA ALA A 43 3.75 3.34 8.54
C ALA A 43 3.10 3.29 9.91
N ILE A 44 3.31 4.32 10.70
CA ILE A 44 2.90 4.36 12.10
C ILE A 44 1.92 5.49 12.32
N SER A 45 0.74 5.15 12.87
CA SER A 45 -0.24 6.14 13.31
C SER A 45 -0.50 5.95 14.79
N SER A 46 -1.42 6.75 15.35
CA SER A 46 -1.80 6.62 16.76
C SER A 46 -2.48 5.28 17.06
N SER A 47 -3.07 4.63 16.07
CA SER A 47 -3.84 3.40 16.26
C SER A 47 -3.28 2.18 15.53
N ASP A 48 -2.45 2.37 14.51
CA ASP A 48 -1.98 1.27 13.67
C ASP A 48 -0.49 1.35 13.41
N THR A 49 0.13 0.19 13.25
CA THR A 49 1.49 0.05 12.76
C THR A 49 1.46 -0.95 11.61
N LEU A 50 1.82 -0.46 10.43
CA LEU A 50 1.85 -1.28 9.21
C LEU A 50 3.28 -1.37 8.71
N LYS A 51 3.63 -2.47 8.08
CA LYS A 51 4.97 -2.59 7.49
C LYS A 51 4.89 -3.29 6.14
N ALA A 52 5.88 -3.04 5.31
CA ALA A 52 6.04 -3.72 4.03
C ALA A 52 7.52 -3.93 3.74
N ALA A 53 7.82 -5.02 3.04
CA ALA A 53 9.18 -5.27 2.56
C ALA A 53 9.47 -4.35 1.37
N ILE A 54 10.73 -3.99 1.22
CA ILE A 54 11.20 -3.23 0.07
C ILE A 54 11.86 -4.22 -0.89
N SER A 55 11.37 -4.25 -2.12
CA SER A 55 11.87 -5.14 -3.16
C SER A 55 12.38 -4.31 -4.33
N GLN A 56 13.67 -4.44 -4.64
CA GLN A 56 14.30 -3.68 -5.73
C GLN A 56 14.09 -2.17 -5.58
N GLY A 57 14.09 -1.70 -4.35
CA GLY A 57 13.90 -0.29 -4.03
C GLY A 57 12.45 0.17 -4.01
N ILE A 58 11.50 -0.67 -4.32
CA ILE A 58 10.09 -0.30 -4.41
C ILE A 58 9.32 -0.86 -3.21
N PHE A 59 8.47 -0.04 -2.62
CA PHE A 59 7.58 -0.48 -1.56
C PHE A 59 6.15 -0.02 -1.81
N GLU A 60 5.22 -0.81 -1.29
CA GLU A 60 3.80 -0.48 -1.32
C GLU A 60 3.14 -1.03 -0.06
N ILE A 61 2.51 -0.14 0.70
CA ILE A 61 1.72 -0.51 1.88
C ILE A 61 0.26 -0.38 1.50
N SER A 62 -0.47 -1.50 1.56
CA SER A 62 -1.87 -1.58 1.17
C SER A 62 -2.78 -1.60 2.38
N ASN A 63 -4.07 -1.39 2.15
CA ASN A 63 -5.11 -1.43 3.17
C ASN A 63 -4.86 -0.42 4.30
N VAL A 64 -4.39 0.77 3.92
CA VAL A 64 -4.08 1.83 4.89
C VAL A 64 -5.37 2.57 5.22
N LYS A 65 -5.70 2.65 6.50
CA LYS A 65 -6.86 3.39 6.96
C LYS A 65 -6.59 4.87 6.85
N GLN A 66 -7.66 5.65 6.67
CA GLN A 66 -7.59 7.10 6.68
C GLN A 66 -6.92 7.59 7.97
N GLY A 67 -6.00 8.52 7.84
CA GLY A 67 -5.30 9.08 9.00
C GLY A 67 -3.99 9.73 8.64
N THR A 68 -3.27 10.14 9.67
CA THR A 68 -1.94 10.75 9.55
C THR A 68 -0.89 9.74 10.02
N TYR A 69 0.13 9.54 9.19
CA TYR A 69 1.14 8.52 9.42
C TYR A 69 2.54 9.10 9.45
N LYS A 70 3.38 8.46 10.25
CA LYS A 70 4.83 8.64 10.22
C LYS A 70 5.39 7.47 9.42
N ILE A 71 6.18 7.77 8.41
CA ILE A 71 6.83 6.73 7.59
C ILE A 71 8.27 6.60 8.05
N TYR A 72 8.64 5.39 8.42
CA TYR A 72 9.98 5.05 8.87
C TYR A 72 10.60 4.05 7.90
N ILE A 73 11.72 4.40 7.32
CA ILE A 73 12.44 3.55 6.37
C ILE A 73 13.66 2.98 7.06
N ASP A 74 13.69 1.67 7.19
CA ASP A 74 14.77 0.95 7.85
C ASP A 74 15.88 0.69 6.83
N ALA A 75 16.90 1.53 6.88
CA ALA A 75 18.02 1.45 5.95
C ALA A 75 19.03 0.38 6.38
N ILE A 76 19.79 -0.06 5.40
CA ILE A 76 20.88 -1.03 5.60
C ILE A 76 22.19 -0.24 5.65
N ASP A 77 23.05 -0.56 6.63
CA ASP A 77 24.36 0.09 6.71
C ASP A 77 25.10 0.05 5.36
N PRO A 78 25.76 1.11 4.96
CA PRO A 78 26.08 2.33 5.69
C PRO A 78 25.04 3.46 5.57
N TYR A 79 23.86 3.19 5.05
CA TYR A 79 22.83 4.20 4.85
C TYR A 79 22.09 4.49 6.15
N ARG A 80 21.58 5.70 6.28
CA ARG A 80 20.83 6.14 7.45
C ARG A 80 19.34 5.96 7.25
N ASP A 81 18.65 5.63 8.34
CA ASP A 81 17.20 5.55 8.34
C ASP A 81 16.57 6.90 7.96
N VAL A 82 15.40 6.83 7.34
CA VAL A 82 14.68 8.02 6.91
C VAL A 82 13.31 8.04 7.59
N VAL A 83 12.91 9.22 8.05
CA VAL A 83 11.61 9.45 8.66
C VAL A 83 10.88 10.54 7.89
N ARG A 84 9.62 10.30 7.58
CA ARG A 84 8.72 11.29 6.98
C ARG A 84 7.49 11.42 7.86
N ASP A 85 7.31 12.59 8.47
CA ASP A 85 6.16 12.88 9.30
C ASP A 85 5.02 13.49 8.51
N GLY A 86 3.82 13.45 9.09
CA GLY A 86 2.69 14.18 8.56
C GLY A 86 2.15 13.68 7.23
N ILE A 87 2.30 12.39 6.97
CA ILE A 87 1.78 11.81 5.73
C ILE A 87 0.28 11.55 5.91
N GLN A 88 -0.53 12.30 5.19
CA GLN A 88 -1.99 12.20 5.30
C GLN A 88 -2.53 11.26 4.23
N VAL A 89 -3.29 10.27 4.68
CA VAL A 89 -3.94 9.30 3.80
C VAL A 89 -5.44 9.53 3.89
N SER A 90 -6.06 9.85 2.76
CA SER A 90 -7.50 9.98 2.67
C SER A 90 -8.13 8.60 2.45
N GLU A 91 -9.44 8.52 2.67
CA GLU A 91 -10.17 7.26 2.50
C GLU A 91 -9.97 6.72 1.07
N ASN A 92 -9.45 5.51 0.96
CA ASN A 92 -9.14 4.85 -0.31
C ASN A 92 -8.18 5.64 -1.21
N GLY A 93 -7.41 6.56 -0.62
CA GLY A 93 -6.47 7.39 -1.35
C GLY A 93 -5.12 6.72 -1.55
N THR A 94 -4.39 7.18 -2.56
CA THR A 94 -3.03 6.74 -2.84
C THR A 94 -2.07 7.88 -2.57
N VAL A 95 -1.04 7.61 -1.74
CA VAL A 95 0.04 8.55 -1.48
C VAL A 95 1.31 8.00 -2.09
N ASP A 96 1.87 8.72 -3.06
CA ASP A 96 3.14 8.37 -3.68
C ASP A 96 4.21 9.29 -3.10
N LEU A 97 5.13 8.72 -2.34
CA LEU A 97 6.20 9.48 -1.72
C LEU A 97 7.33 9.81 -2.71
N GLY A 98 7.24 9.29 -3.94
CA GLY A 98 8.25 9.53 -4.95
C GLY A 98 9.55 8.82 -4.66
N GLU A 99 10.64 9.39 -5.16
CA GLU A 99 11.98 8.86 -4.94
C GLU A 99 12.55 9.40 -3.64
N ILE A 100 13.06 8.49 -2.82
CA ILE A 100 13.69 8.84 -1.54
C ILE A 100 15.15 8.45 -1.62
N GLN A 101 16.03 9.44 -1.66
CA GLN A 101 17.46 9.22 -1.74
C GLN A 101 18.01 8.99 -0.33
N LEU A 102 18.62 7.82 -0.11
CA LEU A 102 19.28 7.53 1.15
C LEU A 102 20.63 8.23 1.22
N SER A 103 21.05 8.61 2.43
CA SER A 103 22.35 9.20 2.69
C SER A 103 23.16 8.31 3.62
N LYS A 104 24.45 8.46 3.56
CA LYS A 104 25.39 7.75 4.45
C LYS A 104 25.73 8.55 5.69
#